data_05942aeeaf04f4286b9bec5479082425
#
_entry.id   05942aeeaf04f4286b9bec5479082425
#
_cell.length_a   1.000
_cell.length_b   1.000
_cell.length_c   1.000
_cell.angle_alpha   90.00
_cell.angle_beta   90.00
_cell.angle_gamma   90.00
#
_symmetry.space_group_name_H-M   'P 1'
#
loop_
_entity.id
_entity.type
_entity.pdbx_description
1 polymer ?
#
loop_
_entity_poly.entity_id
_entity_poly.type
_entity_poly.pdbx_seq_one_letter_code
_entity_poly.pdbx_strand_id
1 'polypeptide(L)'
;MFRRILAVGDVHGEADCLEQLWAKIAFDDEHDLLVFLGDYIDRGSAPVRTLQFVQRQTEKYRNVHALMGNHEAMMLSYMDAYGLGCTLLGQFDLWLANGGKITRKQLAALPAAEAKALTEFVRQRPISFRTSHEDEEILFVHAGVNPAAEDSREDMLWIREAFFMGYYGDTVVVVGHTPTQMLRRDRAPVPLFLPNNIVACDTGSYLPDGRISCVDVARYLRLRRSGHRLSLEECASCCLQARPRRAKEASDTR
;
A
#
# COMPACT_ATOMS: atom_id res chain seq x y z
N MET A 1 16.33 -4.51 -17.81
CA MET A 1 16.23 -4.98 -16.39
C MET A 1 16.22 -3.75 -15.50
N PHE A 2 15.29 -3.65 -14.55
CA PHE A 2 15.22 -2.51 -13.65
C PHE A 2 16.37 -2.53 -12.62
N ARG A 3 16.93 -1.36 -12.34
CA ARG A 3 17.96 -1.17 -11.30
C ARG A 3 17.34 -1.27 -9.90
N ARG A 4 16.17 -0.66 -9.72
CA ARG A 4 15.37 -0.75 -8.50
C ARG A 4 13.98 -1.28 -8.82
N ILE A 5 13.44 -2.09 -7.94
CA ILE A 5 12.04 -2.54 -7.94
C ILE A 5 11.45 -2.13 -6.60
N LEU A 6 10.59 -1.13 -6.63
CA LEU A 6 10.13 -0.40 -5.47
C LEU A 6 8.68 -0.77 -5.14
N ALA A 7 8.39 -0.98 -3.86
CA ALA A 7 7.04 -1.22 -3.35
C ALA A 7 6.68 -0.17 -2.30
N VAL A 8 5.55 0.50 -2.46
CA VAL A 8 5.01 1.44 -1.46
C VAL A 8 3.83 0.80 -0.76
N GLY A 9 3.91 0.69 0.56
CA GLY A 9 2.82 0.16 1.41
C GLY A 9 1.66 1.13 1.59
N ASP A 10 0.74 0.78 2.48
CA ASP A 10 -0.51 1.47 2.73
C ASP A 10 -0.32 2.94 3.10
N VAL A 11 -1.11 3.82 2.49
CA VAL A 11 -0.99 5.28 2.63
C VAL A 11 -2.08 5.87 3.51
N HIS A 12 -3.31 5.39 3.36
CA HIS A 12 -4.47 5.81 4.15
C HIS A 12 -4.61 7.33 4.31
N GLY A 13 -4.73 8.04 3.20
CA GLY A 13 -5.05 9.48 3.21
C GLY A 13 -3.96 10.41 3.76
N GLU A 14 -2.73 9.94 3.93
CA GLU A 14 -1.58 10.70 4.43
C GLU A 14 -0.80 11.34 3.26
N ALA A 15 -1.47 12.24 2.50
CA ALA A 15 -0.95 12.80 1.25
C ALA A 15 0.39 13.54 1.43
N ASP A 16 0.54 14.39 2.46
CA ASP A 16 1.79 15.13 2.69
C ASP A 16 2.98 14.19 2.97
N CYS A 17 2.70 13.10 3.69
CA CYS A 17 3.68 12.07 3.99
C CYS A 17 4.09 11.32 2.73
N LEU A 18 3.13 10.95 1.86
CA LEU A 18 3.39 10.31 0.58
C LEU A 18 4.22 11.20 -0.34
N GLU A 19 3.91 12.49 -0.43
CA GLU A 19 4.67 13.44 -1.25
C GLU A 19 6.12 13.61 -0.76
N GLN A 20 6.32 13.64 0.57
CA GLN A 20 7.67 13.65 1.15
C GLN A 20 8.44 12.36 0.85
N LEU A 21 7.77 11.19 0.92
CA LEU A 21 8.37 9.91 0.57
C LEU A 21 8.74 9.88 -0.92
N TRP A 22 7.85 10.34 -1.79
CA TRP A 22 8.10 10.41 -3.23
C TRP A 22 9.33 11.23 -3.58
N ALA A 23 9.49 12.40 -2.95
CA ALA A 23 10.68 13.23 -3.13
C ALA A 23 11.99 12.50 -2.73
N LYS A 24 11.94 11.67 -1.66
CA LYS A 24 13.08 10.85 -1.23
C LYS A 24 13.38 9.70 -2.18
N ILE A 25 12.34 9.11 -2.81
CA ILE A 25 12.50 8.01 -3.77
C ILE A 25 13.32 8.45 -4.97
N ALA A 26 13.17 9.71 -5.41
CA ALA A 26 13.84 10.24 -6.60
C ALA A 26 13.71 9.25 -7.78
N PHE A 27 12.46 8.98 -8.16
CA PHE A 27 12.09 7.95 -9.14
C PHE A 27 12.65 8.25 -10.53
N ASP A 28 13.24 7.24 -11.15
CA ASP A 28 13.84 7.27 -12.49
C ASP A 28 13.08 6.28 -13.39
N ASP A 29 12.22 6.79 -14.29
CA ASP A 29 11.33 5.98 -15.13
C ASP A 29 12.07 5.07 -16.14
N GLU A 30 13.35 5.33 -16.41
CA GLU A 30 14.16 4.48 -17.30
C GLU A 30 14.71 3.24 -16.57
N HIS A 31 15.00 3.37 -15.27
CA HIS A 31 15.73 2.36 -14.51
C HIS A 31 14.98 1.76 -13.33
N ASP A 32 13.85 2.35 -12.96
CA ASP A 32 13.07 1.93 -11.80
C ASP A 32 11.69 1.39 -12.21
N LEU A 33 11.21 0.42 -11.46
CA LEU A 33 9.82 -0.03 -11.40
C LEU A 33 9.26 0.30 -10.02
N LEU A 34 8.06 0.87 -9.94
CA LEU A 34 7.40 1.14 -8.66
C LEU A 34 5.97 0.61 -8.66
N VAL A 35 5.61 -0.07 -7.59
CA VAL A 35 4.25 -0.59 -7.35
C VAL A 35 3.72 -0.04 -6.04
N PHE A 36 2.60 0.70 -6.11
CA PHE A 36 1.79 1.03 -4.95
C PHE A 36 0.88 -0.17 -4.62
N LEU A 37 0.87 -0.62 -3.36
CA LEU A 37 0.23 -1.87 -2.95
C LEU A 37 -1.26 -1.75 -2.61
N GLY A 38 -1.88 -0.59 -2.77
CA GLY A 38 -3.28 -0.33 -2.41
C GLY A 38 -3.44 0.49 -1.13
N ASP A 39 -4.69 0.63 -0.69
CA ASP A 39 -5.11 1.36 0.51
C ASP A 39 -4.60 2.81 0.55
N TYR A 40 -4.96 3.55 -0.52
CA TYR A 40 -4.64 4.98 -0.65
C TYR A 40 -5.56 5.86 0.16
N ILE A 41 -6.81 5.42 0.31
CA ILE A 41 -7.93 6.17 0.86
C ILE A 41 -8.18 5.85 2.35
N ASP A 42 -9.11 6.60 2.94
CA ASP A 42 -9.65 6.41 4.28
C ASP A 42 -8.69 6.80 5.43
N ARG A 43 -9.22 6.88 6.63
CA ARG A 43 -8.51 7.09 7.92
C ARG A 43 -7.80 8.43 8.05
N GLY A 44 -6.86 8.75 7.16
CA GLY A 44 -6.07 9.97 7.18
C GLY A 44 -6.85 11.21 6.73
N SER A 45 -6.19 12.36 6.75
CA SER A 45 -6.85 13.66 6.56
C SER A 45 -7.15 14.03 5.10
N ALA A 46 -6.44 13.44 4.12
CA ALA A 46 -6.49 13.84 2.72
C ALA A 46 -6.59 12.65 1.73
N PRO A 47 -7.58 11.73 1.89
CA PRO A 47 -7.68 10.53 1.04
C PRO A 47 -7.86 10.83 -0.45
N VAL A 48 -8.66 11.84 -0.80
CA VAL A 48 -8.86 12.21 -2.21
C VAL A 48 -7.56 12.76 -2.82
N ARG A 49 -6.83 13.61 -2.10
CA ARG A 49 -5.53 14.13 -2.57
C ARG A 49 -4.50 13.01 -2.74
N THR A 50 -4.52 12.03 -1.85
CA THR A 50 -3.68 10.83 -1.96
C THR A 50 -4.01 10.05 -3.23
N LEU A 51 -5.28 9.78 -3.48
CA LEU A 51 -5.73 9.08 -4.67
C LEU A 51 -5.38 9.83 -5.96
N GLN A 52 -5.60 11.15 -6.00
CA GLN A 52 -5.20 12.02 -7.11
C GLN A 52 -3.68 12.01 -7.32
N PHE A 53 -2.90 11.95 -6.24
CA PHE A 53 -1.44 11.84 -6.35
C PHE A 53 -1.05 10.53 -7.02
N VAL A 54 -1.56 9.38 -6.54
CA VAL A 54 -1.26 8.06 -7.12
C VAL A 54 -1.68 8.01 -8.59
N GLN A 55 -2.89 8.49 -8.93
CA GLN A 55 -3.35 8.60 -10.30
C GLN A 55 -2.36 9.37 -11.17
N ARG A 56 -1.98 10.58 -10.77
CA ARG A 56 -1.01 11.39 -11.52
C ARG A 56 0.33 10.69 -11.73
N GLN A 57 0.82 9.93 -10.74
CA GLN A 57 2.10 9.22 -10.91
C GLN A 57 1.97 8.07 -11.91
N THR A 58 0.87 7.30 -11.87
CA THR A 58 0.63 6.21 -12.83
C THR A 58 0.35 6.70 -14.25
N GLU A 59 -0.21 7.89 -14.41
CA GLU A 59 -0.42 8.51 -15.74
C GLU A 59 0.87 9.13 -16.30
N LYS A 60 1.72 9.67 -15.42
CA LYS A 60 2.96 10.36 -15.81
C LYS A 60 4.09 9.40 -16.16
N TYR A 61 4.22 8.28 -15.43
CA TYR A 61 5.33 7.37 -15.53
C TYR A 61 4.89 5.97 -15.97
N ARG A 62 5.51 5.44 -17.02
CA ARG A 62 5.18 4.13 -17.59
C ARG A 62 5.41 2.97 -16.63
N ASN A 63 6.44 3.10 -15.78
CA ASN A 63 6.88 2.04 -14.88
C ASN A 63 6.38 2.26 -13.43
N VAL A 64 5.32 3.07 -13.25
CA VAL A 64 4.61 3.21 -11.98
C VAL A 64 3.26 2.53 -12.07
N HIS A 65 3.03 1.54 -11.21
CA HIS A 65 1.80 0.77 -11.13
C HIS A 65 1.11 0.98 -9.80
N ALA A 66 -0.21 0.82 -9.79
CA ALA A 66 -1.03 0.92 -8.59
C ALA A 66 -2.00 -0.26 -8.51
N LEU A 67 -2.04 -0.93 -7.38
CA LEU A 67 -2.95 -2.04 -7.12
C LEU A 67 -4.21 -1.56 -6.39
N MET A 68 -5.26 -2.35 -6.44
CA MET A 68 -6.44 -2.17 -5.60
C MET A 68 -6.18 -2.74 -4.21
N GLY A 69 -6.44 -1.97 -3.16
CA GLY A 69 -6.52 -2.46 -1.79
C GLY A 69 -7.96 -2.81 -1.39
N ASN A 70 -8.11 -3.36 -0.19
CA ASN A 70 -9.45 -3.70 0.31
C ASN A 70 -10.28 -2.45 0.63
N HIS A 71 -9.66 -1.32 0.99
CA HIS A 71 -10.37 -0.05 1.19
C HIS A 71 -10.95 0.50 -0.10
N GLU A 72 -10.24 0.42 -1.21
CA GLU A 72 -10.75 0.75 -2.53
C GLU A 72 -11.89 -0.19 -2.94
N ALA A 73 -11.77 -1.49 -2.67
CA ALA A 73 -12.82 -2.46 -2.97
C ALA A 73 -14.09 -2.21 -2.16
N MET A 74 -13.97 -1.88 -0.86
CA MET A 74 -15.11 -1.48 -0.01
C MET A 74 -15.79 -0.20 -0.53
N MET A 75 -15.00 0.81 -0.92
CA MET A 75 -15.51 2.05 -1.52
C MET A 75 -16.34 1.76 -2.77
N LEU A 76 -15.83 0.95 -3.69
CA LEU A 76 -16.54 0.60 -4.92
C LEU A 76 -17.85 -0.14 -4.62
N SER A 77 -17.82 -1.11 -3.70
CA SER A 77 -19.04 -1.84 -3.29
C SER A 77 -20.10 -0.89 -2.70
N TYR A 78 -19.69 0.07 -1.86
CA TYR A 78 -20.59 1.09 -1.33
C TYR A 78 -21.17 1.96 -2.45
N MET A 79 -20.32 2.43 -3.37
CA MET A 79 -20.77 3.33 -4.45
C MET A 79 -21.70 2.64 -5.43
N ASP A 80 -21.46 1.37 -5.73
CA ASP A 80 -22.31 0.57 -6.60
C ASP A 80 -23.69 0.29 -5.96
N ALA A 81 -23.73 0.11 -4.63
CA ALA A 81 -24.96 -0.15 -3.89
C ALA A 81 -25.79 1.11 -3.61
N TYR A 82 -25.13 2.23 -3.31
CA TYR A 82 -25.81 3.39 -2.71
C TYR A 82 -25.52 4.73 -3.42
N GLY A 83 -24.44 4.83 -4.18
CA GLY A 83 -23.93 6.11 -4.71
C GLY A 83 -23.37 7.05 -3.64
N LEU A 84 -22.71 8.13 -4.05
CA LEU A 84 -22.07 9.08 -3.14
C LEU A 84 -23.06 9.89 -2.29
N GLY A 85 -24.26 10.13 -2.81
CA GLY A 85 -25.30 10.98 -2.16
C GLY A 85 -26.12 10.28 -1.10
N CYS A 86 -26.02 8.97 -0.96
CA CYS A 86 -26.83 8.20 -0.02
C CYS A 86 -26.41 8.48 1.43
N THR A 87 -27.38 8.74 2.29
CA THR A 87 -27.20 8.77 3.74
C THR A 87 -27.80 7.53 4.35
N LEU A 88 -26.96 6.60 4.77
CA LEU A 88 -27.39 5.38 5.47
C LEU A 88 -27.76 5.76 6.92
N LEU A 89 -29.04 6.02 7.16
CA LEU A 89 -29.55 6.27 8.51
C LEU A 89 -29.71 4.93 9.23
N GLY A 90 -28.87 4.68 10.24
CA GLY A 90 -28.99 3.54 11.13
C GLY A 90 -28.55 2.18 10.55
N GLN A 91 -28.00 2.11 9.35
CA GLN A 91 -27.45 0.90 8.78
C GLN A 91 -25.95 0.81 8.96
N PHE A 92 -25.44 -0.39 9.25
CA PHE A 92 -24.03 -0.68 9.27
C PHE A 92 -23.49 -0.81 7.83
N ASP A 93 -22.43 -0.10 7.52
CA ASP A 93 -21.67 -0.27 6.28
C ASP A 93 -20.19 -0.46 6.60
N LEU A 94 -19.60 -1.49 6.01
CA LEU A 94 -18.23 -1.91 6.29
C LEU A 94 -17.22 -0.81 5.92
N TRP A 95 -17.39 -0.16 4.77
CA TRP A 95 -16.48 0.92 4.35
C TRP A 95 -16.51 2.11 5.29
N LEU A 96 -17.73 2.58 5.63
CA LEU A 96 -17.90 3.73 6.52
C LEU A 96 -17.39 3.45 7.93
N ALA A 97 -17.52 2.20 8.43
CA ALA A 97 -17.00 1.77 9.71
C ALA A 97 -15.46 1.68 9.73
N ASN A 98 -14.84 1.40 8.58
CA ASN A 98 -13.38 1.30 8.44
C ASN A 98 -12.68 2.61 8.05
N GLY A 99 -13.34 3.75 8.21
CA GLY A 99 -12.72 5.07 7.97
C GLY A 99 -13.16 5.76 6.68
N GLY A 100 -14.07 5.17 5.89
CA GLY A 100 -14.53 5.68 4.61
C GLY A 100 -15.32 6.99 4.66
N LYS A 101 -15.79 7.42 5.85
CA LYS A 101 -16.58 8.66 6.01
C LYS A 101 -15.87 9.89 5.47
N ILE A 102 -14.56 10.00 5.71
CA ILE A 102 -13.79 11.16 5.25
C ILE A 102 -13.59 11.13 3.73
N THR A 103 -13.30 9.96 3.16
CA THR A 103 -13.18 9.77 1.71
C THR A 103 -14.49 10.11 1.01
N ARG A 104 -15.61 9.56 1.49
CA ARG A 104 -16.95 9.86 0.95
C ARG A 104 -17.24 11.39 0.99
N LYS A 105 -16.96 12.04 2.12
CA LYS A 105 -17.16 13.49 2.26
C LYS A 105 -16.33 14.28 1.26
N GLN A 106 -15.06 13.93 1.07
CA GLN A 106 -14.18 14.63 0.15
C GLN A 106 -14.55 14.36 -1.32
N LEU A 107 -14.89 13.10 -1.68
CA LEU A 107 -15.37 12.79 -3.04
C LEU A 107 -16.68 13.53 -3.36
N ALA A 108 -17.62 13.61 -2.42
CA ALA A 108 -18.88 14.31 -2.60
C ALA A 108 -18.72 15.85 -2.74
N ALA A 109 -17.60 16.39 -2.31
CA ALA A 109 -17.27 17.82 -2.46
C ALA A 109 -16.61 18.16 -3.80
N LEU A 110 -16.20 17.14 -4.58
CA LEU A 110 -15.63 17.35 -5.92
C LEU A 110 -16.75 17.62 -6.96
N PRO A 111 -16.39 18.23 -8.09
CA PRO A 111 -17.24 18.18 -9.27
C PRO A 111 -17.57 16.74 -9.65
N ALA A 112 -18.81 16.47 -10.03
CA ALA A 112 -19.28 15.09 -10.30
C ALA A 112 -18.42 14.35 -11.34
N ALA A 113 -17.93 15.06 -12.35
CA ALA A 113 -17.05 14.48 -13.39
C ALA A 113 -15.70 14.03 -12.80
N GLU A 114 -15.13 14.79 -11.87
CA GLU A 114 -13.86 14.47 -11.22
C GLU A 114 -14.01 13.29 -10.25
N ALA A 115 -15.06 13.31 -9.41
CA ALA A 115 -15.38 12.19 -8.53
C ALA A 115 -15.59 10.88 -9.31
N LYS A 116 -16.29 10.95 -10.47
CA LYS A 116 -16.48 9.82 -11.36
C LYS A 116 -15.15 9.34 -11.96
N ALA A 117 -14.29 10.23 -12.42
CA ALA A 117 -12.99 9.89 -12.98
C ALA A 117 -12.09 9.18 -11.96
N LEU A 118 -12.04 9.66 -10.71
CA LEU A 118 -11.30 9.01 -9.63
C LEU A 118 -11.86 7.63 -9.28
N THR A 119 -13.18 7.49 -9.26
CA THR A 119 -13.83 6.19 -9.01
C THR A 119 -13.50 5.19 -10.11
N GLU A 120 -13.55 5.65 -11.36
CA GLU A 120 -13.21 4.81 -12.51
C GLU A 120 -11.71 4.45 -12.52
N PHE A 121 -10.85 5.37 -12.15
CA PHE A 121 -9.43 5.07 -11.94
C PHE A 121 -9.26 3.92 -10.95
N VAL A 122 -9.92 3.96 -9.79
CA VAL A 122 -9.89 2.88 -8.79
C VAL A 122 -10.40 1.57 -9.37
N ARG A 123 -11.55 1.60 -10.09
CA ARG A 123 -12.16 0.41 -10.67
C ARG A 123 -11.25 -0.34 -11.65
N GLN A 124 -10.38 0.38 -12.34
CA GLN A 124 -9.43 -0.19 -13.30
C GLN A 124 -8.15 -0.72 -12.65
N ARG A 125 -7.97 -0.58 -11.33
CA ARG A 125 -6.74 -1.09 -10.70
C ARG A 125 -6.74 -2.61 -10.65
N PRO A 126 -5.62 -3.25 -11.07
CA PRO A 126 -5.44 -4.69 -10.90
C PRO A 126 -5.31 -5.02 -9.40
N ILE A 127 -5.61 -6.26 -9.04
CA ILE A 127 -5.43 -6.78 -7.67
C ILE A 127 -4.02 -7.32 -7.42
N SER A 128 -3.27 -7.58 -8.48
CA SER A 128 -1.88 -8.06 -8.40
C SER A 128 -1.08 -7.59 -9.60
N PHE A 129 0.24 -7.61 -9.45
CA PHE A 129 1.20 -7.35 -10.52
C PHE A 129 2.38 -8.31 -10.39
N ARG A 130 2.81 -8.89 -11.51
CA ARG A 130 3.95 -9.83 -11.53
C ARG A 130 5.11 -9.24 -12.34
N THR A 131 6.31 -9.50 -11.87
CA THR A 131 7.56 -9.21 -12.58
C THR A 131 8.63 -10.21 -12.13
N SER A 132 9.82 -10.11 -12.68
CA SER A 132 10.97 -10.87 -12.24
C SER A 132 12.19 -9.98 -12.08
N HIS A 133 13.11 -10.38 -11.22
CA HIS A 133 14.43 -9.76 -11.08
C HIS A 133 15.48 -10.83 -11.08
N GLU A 134 16.34 -10.82 -12.10
CA GLU A 134 17.24 -11.93 -12.39
C GLU A 134 16.42 -13.24 -12.51
N ASP A 135 16.67 -14.26 -11.70
CA ASP A 135 15.96 -15.55 -11.74
C ASP A 135 14.82 -15.66 -10.71
N GLU A 136 14.46 -14.55 -10.04
CA GLU A 136 13.46 -14.55 -8.98
C GLU A 136 12.13 -13.95 -9.48
N GLU A 137 11.05 -14.72 -9.36
CA GLU A 137 9.70 -14.25 -9.61
C GLU A 137 9.20 -13.42 -8.42
N ILE A 138 8.56 -12.27 -8.73
CA ILE A 138 8.04 -11.34 -7.74
C ILE A 138 6.56 -11.12 -8.02
N LEU A 139 5.72 -11.34 -7.01
CA LEU A 139 4.30 -11.03 -7.01
C LEU A 139 4.03 -9.87 -6.06
N PHE A 140 3.49 -8.78 -6.57
CA PHE A 140 2.91 -7.71 -5.78
C PHE A 140 1.42 -7.94 -5.64
N VAL A 141 0.92 -7.93 -4.43
CA VAL A 141 -0.49 -8.10 -4.09
C VAL A 141 -0.80 -7.34 -2.81
N HIS A 142 -2.06 -6.89 -2.63
CA HIS A 142 -2.38 -6.06 -1.48
C HIS A 142 -2.20 -6.80 -0.15
N ALA A 143 -2.87 -7.95 0.05
CA ALA A 143 -2.86 -8.65 1.35
C ALA A 143 -2.01 -9.93 1.37
N GLY A 144 -2.10 -10.74 0.35
CA GLY A 144 -1.37 -12.00 0.25
C GLY A 144 -2.02 -12.97 -0.72
N VAL A 145 -1.57 -14.22 -0.67
CA VAL A 145 -2.12 -15.33 -1.44
C VAL A 145 -2.40 -16.52 -0.53
N ASN A 146 -3.41 -17.30 -0.86
CA ASN A 146 -3.68 -18.56 -0.20
C ASN A 146 -3.06 -19.69 -1.03
N PRO A 147 -2.09 -20.45 -0.51
CA PRO A 147 -1.46 -21.51 -1.29
C PRO A 147 -2.42 -22.60 -1.79
N ALA A 148 -3.57 -22.75 -1.14
CA ALA A 148 -4.62 -23.68 -1.54
C ALA A 148 -5.63 -23.07 -2.55
N ALA A 149 -5.59 -21.76 -2.77
CA ALA A 149 -6.51 -21.03 -3.64
C ALA A 149 -5.82 -19.77 -4.20
N GLU A 150 -4.75 -19.92 -4.97
CA GLU A 150 -3.87 -18.84 -5.45
C GLU A 150 -4.62 -17.72 -6.21
N ASP A 151 -5.72 -18.07 -6.88
CA ASP A 151 -6.51 -17.11 -7.67
C ASP A 151 -7.67 -16.44 -6.89
N SER A 152 -7.76 -16.65 -5.57
CA SER A 152 -8.80 -16.03 -4.76
C SER A 152 -8.62 -14.52 -4.67
N ARG A 153 -9.52 -13.78 -5.32
CA ARG A 153 -9.59 -12.30 -5.21
C ARG A 153 -9.80 -11.86 -3.76
N GLU A 154 -10.57 -12.60 -2.99
CA GLU A 154 -10.85 -12.30 -1.59
C GLU A 154 -9.59 -12.43 -0.75
N ASP A 155 -8.83 -13.52 -0.89
CA ASP A 155 -7.55 -13.69 -0.20
C ASP A 155 -6.56 -12.59 -0.57
N MET A 156 -6.43 -12.26 -1.86
CA MET A 156 -5.53 -11.22 -2.33
C MET A 156 -5.81 -9.83 -1.72
N LEU A 157 -7.04 -9.58 -1.28
CA LEU A 157 -7.47 -8.30 -0.68
C LEU A 157 -7.56 -8.33 0.85
N TRP A 158 -7.68 -9.52 1.49
CA TRP A 158 -8.08 -9.59 2.91
C TRP A 158 -7.28 -10.54 3.78
N ILE A 159 -6.55 -11.52 3.21
CA ILE A 159 -5.85 -12.54 3.99
C ILE A 159 -4.81 -11.90 4.93
N ARG A 160 -4.65 -12.47 6.11
CA ARG A 160 -3.67 -12.00 7.12
C ARG A 160 -2.83 -13.16 7.64
N GLU A 161 -3.08 -13.62 8.85
CA GLU A 161 -2.25 -14.60 9.56
C GLU A 161 -2.05 -15.89 8.77
N ALA A 162 -3.08 -16.41 8.12
CA ALA A 162 -3.00 -17.64 7.32
C ALA A 162 -1.93 -17.55 6.21
N PHE A 163 -1.79 -16.38 5.57
CA PHE A 163 -0.74 -16.16 4.58
C PHE A 163 0.65 -16.14 5.23
N PHE A 164 0.86 -15.33 6.25
CA PHE A 164 2.18 -15.18 6.87
C PHE A 164 2.70 -16.49 7.49
N MET A 165 1.80 -17.34 7.98
CA MET A 165 2.14 -18.63 8.60
C MET A 165 2.20 -19.79 7.62
N GLY A 166 1.43 -19.73 6.52
CA GLY A 166 1.22 -20.87 5.62
C GLY A 166 1.92 -20.78 4.26
N TYR A 167 2.42 -19.60 3.85
CA TYR A 167 3.08 -19.45 2.56
C TYR A 167 4.53 -19.95 2.61
N TYR A 168 4.87 -20.84 1.68
CA TYR A 168 6.22 -21.41 1.51
C TYR A 168 6.58 -21.60 0.02
N GLY A 169 5.99 -20.79 -0.86
CA GLY A 169 6.29 -20.84 -2.30
C GLY A 169 7.64 -20.22 -2.66
N ASP A 170 8.09 -20.48 -3.88
CA ASP A 170 9.35 -19.95 -4.41
C ASP A 170 9.24 -18.49 -4.85
N THR A 171 8.04 -18.03 -5.24
CA THR A 171 7.78 -16.64 -5.64
C THR A 171 7.93 -15.70 -4.43
N VAL A 172 8.62 -14.60 -4.61
CA VAL A 172 8.69 -13.53 -3.60
C VAL A 172 7.39 -12.75 -3.63
N VAL A 173 6.63 -12.77 -2.52
CA VAL A 173 5.34 -12.06 -2.41
C VAL A 173 5.52 -10.78 -1.61
N VAL A 174 5.20 -9.65 -2.25
CA VAL A 174 5.34 -8.30 -1.67
C VAL A 174 3.96 -7.78 -1.33
N VAL A 175 3.73 -7.45 -0.04
CA VAL A 175 2.40 -7.13 0.49
C VAL A 175 2.34 -5.87 1.34
N GLY A 176 1.13 -5.28 1.42
CA GLY A 176 0.68 -4.24 2.33
C GLY A 176 -0.26 -4.79 3.41
N HIS A 177 -1.40 -4.10 3.62
CA HIS A 177 -2.60 -4.53 4.33
C HIS A 177 -2.46 -4.83 5.83
N THR A 178 -1.48 -5.61 6.21
CA THR A 178 -1.27 -5.99 7.62
C THR A 178 -0.11 -5.19 8.19
N PRO A 179 -0.39 -4.22 9.08
CA PRO A 179 0.66 -3.43 9.70
C PRO A 179 1.74 -4.31 10.34
N THR A 180 2.99 -4.10 9.98
CA THR A 180 4.12 -4.89 10.49
C THR A 180 4.23 -4.85 12.02
N GLN A 181 3.70 -3.79 12.65
CA GLN A 181 3.57 -3.70 14.12
C GLN A 181 2.71 -4.82 14.73
N MET A 182 1.78 -5.40 13.94
CA MET A 182 0.98 -6.55 14.38
C MET A 182 1.72 -7.87 14.26
N LEU A 183 2.74 -7.93 13.39
CA LEU A 183 3.54 -9.13 13.10
C LEU A 183 4.82 -9.19 13.95
N ARG A 184 5.16 -8.11 14.65
CA ARG A 184 6.40 -7.97 15.43
C ARG A 184 6.14 -7.82 16.91
N ARG A 185 7.00 -8.42 17.73
CA ARG A 185 6.93 -8.28 19.21
C ARG A 185 7.29 -6.86 19.68
N ASP A 186 8.25 -6.21 19.01
CA ASP A 186 8.73 -4.86 19.33
C ASP A 186 7.84 -3.75 18.78
N ARG A 187 6.83 -4.11 17.95
CA ARG A 187 5.90 -3.21 17.28
C ARG A 187 6.56 -2.06 16.51
N ALA A 188 7.80 -2.25 16.08
CA ALA A 188 8.50 -1.23 15.30
C ALA A 188 7.84 -1.01 13.92
N PRO A 189 7.63 0.25 13.48
CA PRO A 189 7.02 0.56 12.19
C PRO A 189 8.07 0.47 11.05
N VAL A 190 8.61 -0.72 10.83
CA VAL A 190 9.59 -1.00 9.78
C VAL A 190 9.13 -2.20 8.96
N PRO A 191 9.44 -2.23 7.65
CA PRO A 191 9.13 -3.37 6.80
C PRO A 191 9.71 -4.68 7.33
N LEU A 192 9.06 -5.80 6.97
CA LEU A 192 9.52 -7.13 7.34
C LEU A 192 9.96 -7.91 6.10
N PHE A 193 11.09 -8.58 6.23
CA PHE A 193 11.65 -9.50 5.25
C PHE A 193 11.64 -10.89 5.89
N LEU A 194 10.69 -11.74 5.50
CA LEU A 194 10.47 -13.03 6.13
C LEU A 194 11.19 -14.14 5.35
N PRO A 195 11.64 -15.20 6.05
CA PRO A 195 12.41 -16.29 5.43
C PRO A 195 11.61 -17.12 4.41
N ASN A 196 10.29 -17.06 4.47
CA ASN A 196 9.37 -17.74 3.57
C ASN A 196 8.96 -16.88 2.35
N ASN A 197 9.88 -16.07 1.82
CA ASN A 197 9.70 -15.26 0.62
C ASN A 197 8.59 -14.20 0.70
N ILE A 198 8.32 -13.67 1.88
CA ILE A 198 7.36 -12.57 2.08
C ILE A 198 8.09 -11.27 2.41
N VAL A 199 7.71 -10.19 1.72
CA VAL A 199 8.14 -8.82 2.02
C VAL A 199 6.90 -8.00 2.42
N ALA A 200 6.76 -7.66 3.70
CA ALA A 200 5.63 -6.89 4.21
C ALA A 200 6.00 -5.39 4.33
N CYS A 201 5.28 -4.54 3.60
CA CYS A 201 5.59 -3.12 3.42
C CYS A 201 4.68 -2.17 4.20
N ASP A 202 3.51 -2.64 4.71
CA ASP A 202 2.62 -1.80 5.49
C ASP A 202 3.22 -1.52 6.87
N THR A 203 3.59 -0.29 7.12
CA THR A 203 4.16 0.18 8.39
C THR A 203 3.19 1.07 9.16
N GLY A 204 1.88 0.86 8.92
CA GLY A 204 0.78 1.42 9.69
C GLY A 204 0.68 2.93 9.63
N SER A 205 0.64 3.53 8.43
CA SER A 205 0.63 4.99 8.23
C SER A 205 -0.37 5.73 9.12
N TYR A 206 -1.53 5.14 9.39
CA TYR A 206 -2.59 5.70 10.24
C TYR A 206 -2.40 5.45 11.75
N LEU A 207 -1.49 4.59 12.16
CA LEU A 207 -1.20 4.31 13.58
C LEU A 207 -0.38 5.46 14.21
N PRO A 208 -0.40 5.64 15.55
CA PRO A 208 0.26 6.76 16.23
C PRO A 208 1.75 6.93 15.85
N ASP A 209 2.50 5.83 15.79
CA ASP A 209 3.93 5.83 15.42
C ASP A 209 4.18 5.32 14.01
N GLY A 210 3.10 5.22 13.21
CA GLY A 210 3.14 4.67 11.88
C GLY A 210 3.94 5.49 10.88
N ARG A 211 4.28 4.84 9.77
CA ARG A 211 5.03 5.43 8.66
C ARG A 211 4.48 4.93 7.34
N ILE A 212 4.78 5.65 6.26
CA ILE A 212 4.69 5.11 4.90
C ILE A 212 6.08 4.64 4.52
N SER A 213 6.18 3.42 4.02
CA SER A 213 7.44 2.81 3.63
C SER A 213 7.49 2.54 2.13
N CYS A 214 8.64 2.79 1.53
CA CYS A 214 9.02 2.33 0.21
C CYS A 214 10.16 1.33 0.36
N VAL A 215 9.99 0.12 -0.16
CA VAL A 215 10.97 -0.97 -0.10
C VAL A 215 11.60 -1.18 -1.47
N ASP A 216 12.92 -1.21 -1.57
CA ASP A 216 13.66 -1.66 -2.75
C ASP A 216 13.82 -3.19 -2.70
N VAL A 217 12.90 -3.88 -3.35
CA VAL A 217 12.84 -5.35 -3.41
C VAL A 217 14.05 -5.92 -4.16
N ALA A 218 14.49 -5.26 -5.25
CA ALA A 218 15.67 -5.71 -5.99
C ALA A 218 16.94 -5.66 -5.14
N ARG A 219 17.10 -4.60 -4.31
CA ARG A 219 18.19 -4.50 -3.35
C ARG A 219 18.14 -5.61 -2.30
N TYR A 220 16.94 -5.86 -1.74
CA TYR A 220 16.73 -6.96 -0.80
C TYR A 220 17.14 -8.31 -1.40
N LEU A 221 16.71 -8.62 -2.62
CA LEU A 221 17.03 -9.89 -3.30
C LEU A 221 18.54 -10.05 -3.51
N ARG A 222 19.22 -8.97 -3.95
CA ARG A 222 20.70 -9.00 -4.08
C ARG A 222 21.40 -9.27 -2.76
N LEU A 223 20.98 -8.65 -1.66
CA LEU A 223 21.54 -8.88 -0.33
C LEU A 223 21.28 -10.30 0.17
N ARG A 224 20.07 -10.81 -0.02
CA ARG A 224 19.67 -12.17 0.39
C ARG A 224 20.53 -13.27 -0.27
N ARG A 225 20.96 -13.08 -1.53
CA ARG A 225 21.80 -14.02 -2.27
C ARG A 225 23.18 -14.22 -1.67
N SER A 226 23.67 -13.32 -0.83
CA SER A 226 24.95 -13.52 -0.12
C SER A 226 24.92 -14.71 0.85
N GLY A 227 23.75 -15.32 1.11
CA GLY A 227 23.59 -16.53 1.89
C GLY A 227 23.69 -16.35 3.41
N HIS A 228 23.94 -15.14 3.90
CA HIS A 228 23.91 -14.84 5.33
C HIS A 228 22.54 -14.27 5.73
N ARG A 229 22.20 -14.38 7.00
CA ARG A 229 21.02 -13.72 7.56
C ARG A 229 21.24 -12.21 7.56
N LEU A 230 20.36 -11.47 6.88
CA LEU A 230 20.46 -10.02 6.81
C LEU A 230 20.43 -9.37 8.20
N SER A 231 21.33 -8.45 8.43
CA SER A 231 21.35 -7.59 9.63
C SER A 231 20.18 -6.58 9.59
N LEU A 232 19.89 -5.96 10.72
CA LEU A 232 18.90 -4.87 10.80
C LEU A 232 19.29 -3.67 9.94
N GLU A 233 20.61 -3.38 9.83
CA GLU A 233 21.14 -2.30 9.02
C GLU A 233 20.97 -2.58 7.53
N GLU A 234 21.24 -3.80 7.07
CA GLU A 234 21.03 -4.22 5.68
C GLU A 234 19.53 -4.16 5.32
N CYS A 235 18.64 -4.66 6.18
CA CYS A 235 17.20 -4.54 5.99
C CYS A 235 16.77 -3.06 5.93
N ALA A 236 17.28 -2.20 6.81
CA ALA A 236 17.00 -0.77 6.80
C ALA A 236 17.50 -0.09 5.53
N SER A 237 18.63 -0.54 4.96
CA SER A 237 19.18 -0.01 3.72
C SER A 237 18.31 -0.28 2.48
N CYS A 238 17.36 -1.22 2.57
CA CYS A 238 16.36 -1.50 1.53
C CYS A 238 15.14 -0.60 1.62
N CYS A 239 15.05 0.31 2.60
CA CYS A 239 13.83 1.06 2.89
C CYS A 239 14.03 2.56 2.89
N LEU A 240 13.06 3.27 2.34
CA LEU A 240 12.83 4.69 2.57
C LEU A 240 11.52 4.85 3.34
N GLN A 241 11.48 5.76 4.30
CA GLN A 241 10.29 6.02 5.09
C GLN A 241 10.00 7.50 5.23
N ALA A 242 8.71 7.83 5.35
CA ALA A 242 8.23 9.12 5.81
C ALA A 242 7.23 8.92 6.95
N ARG A 243 7.19 9.87 7.89
CA ARG A 243 6.30 9.84 9.05
C ARG A 243 5.21 10.90 8.88
N PRO A 244 3.92 10.53 9.02
CA PRO A 244 2.84 11.49 9.03
C PRO A 244 2.99 12.50 10.18
N ARG A 245 2.76 13.78 9.89
CA ARG A 245 2.73 14.81 10.94
C ARG A 245 1.45 14.69 11.74
N ARG A 246 1.55 14.50 13.06
CA ARG A 246 0.40 14.47 13.96
C ARG A 246 0.17 15.87 14.58
N ALA A 247 -1.09 16.24 14.77
CA ALA A 247 -1.48 17.59 15.24
C ALA A 247 -0.85 18.04 16.57
N LYS A 248 -0.34 17.12 17.41
CA LYS A 248 0.35 17.44 18.66
C LYS A 248 1.78 17.96 18.48
N GLU A 249 2.43 17.70 17.34
CA GLU A 249 3.80 18.18 17.08
C GLU A 249 3.80 19.64 16.58
N ALA A 250 2.64 20.20 16.24
CA ALA A 250 2.51 21.60 15.80
C ALA A 250 2.44 22.61 16.96
N SER A 251 2.32 22.17 18.20
CA SER A 251 2.23 23.05 19.40
C SER A 251 3.56 23.34 20.08
N ASP A 252 4.62 22.58 19.77
CA ASP A 252 5.94 22.73 20.43
C ASP A 252 6.94 23.61 19.65
N THR A 253 6.49 24.23 18.56
CA THR A 253 7.30 25.14 17.73
C THR A 253 6.83 26.60 17.76
N ARG A 254 6.27 27.05 18.92
CA ARG A 254 6.00 28.49 19.13
C ARG A 254 6.81 29.03 20.29
#